data_0d0e7061f4833a0aacbd69fe386f4d72
#
_entry.id   0d0e7061f4833a0aacbd69fe386f4d72
#
_cell.length_a   1.000
_cell.length_b   1.000
_cell.length_c   1.000
_cell.angle_alpha   90.00
_cell.angle_beta   90.00
_cell.angle_gamma   90.00
#
_symmetry.space_group_name_H-M   'P 1'
#
loop_
_entity.id
_entity.type
_entity.pdbx_description
1 polymer ?
#
loop_
_entity_poly.entity_id
_entity_poly.type
_entity_poly.pdbx_seq_one_letter_code
_entity_poly.pdbx_strand_id
1 'polypeptide(L)'
;MLIKILPIGLLIGAALSPVAARAQAAPVFKSVTVDLPAGDRVFPGGAAADAINNNCLACHSAGMVLNQPALPKAQWDAEVIKMHTAYKAPIDPKDVDAILDYLVGLKGVK
;
A
#
# COMPACT_ATOMS: atom_id res chain seq x y z
N MET A 1 -31.71 -66.66 46.03
CA MET A 1 -32.40 -65.65 45.20
C MET A 1 -31.37 -65.03 44.30
N LEU A 2 -31.22 -65.57 43.04
CA LEU A 2 -30.18 -65.18 42.08
C LEU A 2 -30.77 -64.13 41.16
N ILE A 3 -30.21 -62.90 41.20
CA ILE A 3 -30.52 -61.83 40.29
C ILE A 3 -29.60 -61.96 39.06
N LYS A 4 -30.20 -62.35 37.92
CA LYS A 4 -29.49 -62.35 36.62
C LYS A 4 -29.43 -60.92 36.09
N ILE A 5 -28.25 -60.35 36.04
CA ILE A 5 -27.98 -59.07 35.38
C ILE A 5 -27.69 -59.33 33.90
N LEU A 6 -28.63 -58.85 33.02
CA LEU A 6 -28.46 -58.85 31.59
C LEU A 6 -27.57 -57.70 31.14
N PRO A 7 -26.55 -57.87 30.34
CA PRO A 7 -25.81 -56.75 29.79
C PRO A 7 -26.56 -56.19 28.58
N ILE A 8 -27.00 -54.94 28.71
CA ILE A 8 -27.52 -54.13 27.58
C ILE A 8 -26.32 -53.61 26.79
N GLY A 9 -26.04 -54.31 25.68
CA GLY A 9 -25.06 -53.86 24.73
C GLY A 9 -25.60 -52.69 23.89
N LEU A 10 -25.13 -51.49 24.19
CA LEU A 10 -25.43 -50.27 23.40
C LEU A 10 -24.53 -50.25 22.17
N LEU A 11 -25.03 -50.66 21.03
CA LEU A 11 -24.39 -50.51 19.74
C LEU A 11 -24.55 -49.10 19.26
N ILE A 12 -23.54 -48.26 19.49
CA ILE A 12 -23.43 -46.92 18.88
C ILE A 12 -22.85 -47.09 17.47
N GLY A 13 -23.73 -47.23 16.48
CA GLY A 13 -23.38 -47.18 15.08
C GLY A 13 -23.02 -45.77 14.65
N ALA A 14 -21.74 -45.44 14.62
CA ALA A 14 -21.25 -44.17 14.05
C ALA A 14 -21.44 -44.24 12.51
N ALA A 15 -22.46 -43.56 12.01
CA ALA A 15 -22.64 -43.35 10.59
C ALA A 15 -21.57 -42.34 10.11
N LEU A 16 -20.47 -42.85 9.57
CA LEU A 16 -19.48 -42.08 8.80
C LEU A 16 -20.11 -41.69 7.45
N SER A 17 -20.76 -40.52 7.44
CA SER A 17 -21.18 -39.92 6.16
C SER A 17 -19.94 -39.44 5.42
N PRO A 18 -19.65 -39.85 4.21
CA PRO A 18 -18.56 -39.27 3.41
C PRO A 18 -18.93 -37.83 3.07
N VAL A 19 -18.21 -36.89 3.67
CA VAL A 19 -18.26 -35.49 3.23
C VAL A 19 -17.63 -35.45 1.84
N ALA A 20 -18.45 -35.43 0.80
CA ALA A 20 -17.98 -35.20 -0.56
C ALA A 20 -17.37 -33.81 -0.63
N ALA A 21 -16.04 -33.71 -0.62
CA ALA A 21 -15.33 -32.48 -0.89
C ALA A 21 -15.67 -32.04 -2.32
N ARG A 22 -16.53 -31.03 -2.44
CA ARG A 22 -16.76 -30.37 -3.72
C ARG A 22 -15.48 -29.62 -4.09
N ALA A 23 -14.72 -30.16 -5.02
CA ALA A 23 -13.63 -29.42 -5.64
C ALA A 23 -14.23 -28.19 -6.34
N GLN A 24 -13.96 -27.00 -5.78
CA GLN A 24 -14.32 -25.74 -6.43
C GLN A 24 -13.46 -25.63 -7.69
N ALA A 25 -14.11 -25.39 -8.84
CA ALA A 25 -13.40 -25.14 -10.08
C ALA A 25 -12.45 -23.94 -9.87
N ALA A 26 -11.20 -24.10 -10.30
CA ALA A 26 -10.22 -23.03 -10.22
C ALA A 26 -10.73 -21.81 -11.00
N PRO A 27 -10.55 -20.59 -10.47
CA PRO A 27 -10.96 -19.38 -11.18
C PRO A 27 -10.19 -19.26 -12.49
N VAL A 28 -10.91 -19.01 -13.58
CA VAL A 28 -10.32 -18.77 -14.90
C VAL A 28 -10.03 -17.29 -15.02
N PHE A 29 -8.76 -16.93 -15.00
CA PHE A 29 -8.31 -15.56 -15.23
C PHE A 29 -8.23 -15.30 -16.74
N LYS A 30 -8.80 -14.17 -17.16
CA LYS A 30 -8.66 -13.69 -18.54
C LYS A 30 -7.72 -12.50 -18.54
N SER A 31 -6.72 -12.51 -19.42
CA SER A 31 -5.88 -11.33 -19.64
C SER A 31 -6.71 -10.23 -20.31
N VAL A 32 -6.60 -9.03 -19.77
CA VAL A 32 -7.22 -7.81 -20.32
C VAL A 32 -6.11 -6.82 -20.58
N THR A 33 -6.04 -6.30 -21.78
CA THR A 33 -5.16 -5.18 -22.10
C THR A 33 -5.89 -3.89 -21.73
N VAL A 34 -5.26 -3.08 -20.89
CA VAL A 34 -5.75 -1.75 -20.50
C VAL A 34 -4.73 -0.70 -20.91
N ASP A 35 -5.18 0.37 -21.57
CA ASP A 35 -4.36 1.53 -21.79
C ASP A 35 -4.32 2.34 -20.50
N LEU A 36 -3.14 2.39 -19.88
CA LEU A 36 -2.94 3.19 -18.69
C LEU A 36 -2.77 4.66 -19.07
N PRO A 37 -3.43 5.59 -18.38
CA PRO A 37 -3.19 7.01 -18.60
C PRO A 37 -1.71 7.34 -18.36
N ALA A 38 -1.18 8.29 -19.12
CA ALA A 38 0.14 8.84 -18.85
C ALA A 38 0.12 9.44 -17.44
N GLY A 39 0.92 8.90 -16.53
CA GLY A 39 1.07 9.45 -15.18
C GLY A 39 1.78 10.80 -15.21
N ASP A 40 1.71 11.52 -14.09
CA ASP A 40 2.49 12.74 -13.89
C ASP A 40 3.98 12.39 -13.89
N ARG A 41 4.66 12.77 -14.95
CA ARG A 41 6.10 12.47 -15.13
C ARG A 41 6.98 13.42 -14.36
N VAL A 42 6.52 14.66 -14.21
CA VAL A 42 7.24 15.74 -13.53
C VAL A 42 6.30 16.54 -12.64
N PHE A 43 6.86 17.19 -11.64
CA PHE A 43 6.10 18.15 -10.83
C PHE A 43 5.79 19.39 -11.68
N PRO A 44 4.55 19.91 -11.61
CA PRO A 44 4.15 21.09 -12.37
C PRO A 44 4.83 22.35 -11.86
N GLY A 45 4.98 23.37 -12.73
CA GLY A 45 5.49 24.68 -12.34
C GLY A 45 6.77 25.12 -13.07
N GLY A 46 7.26 24.32 -14.04
CA GLY A 46 8.44 24.68 -14.80
C GLY A 46 9.67 24.89 -13.90
N ALA A 47 10.41 25.98 -14.10
CA ALA A 47 11.63 26.26 -13.35
C ALA A 47 11.43 26.32 -11.83
N ALA A 48 10.25 26.71 -11.35
CA ALA A 48 9.95 26.68 -9.92
C ALA A 48 9.89 25.26 -9.31
N ALA A 49 9.76 24.24 -10.15
CA ALA A 49 9.76 22.84 -9.75
C ALA A 49 11.10 22.12 -9.99
N ASP A 50 12.14 22.81 -10.46
CA ASP A 50 13.41 22.17 -10.81
C ASP A 50 14.04 21.46 -9.61
N ALA A 51 14.07 22.10 -8.45
CA ALA A 51 14.65 21.51 -7.24
C ALA A 51 13.97 20.17 -6.87
N ILE A 52 12.63 20.14 -6.82
CA ILE A 52 11.90 18.91 -6.49
C ILE A 52 12.00 17.86 -7.60
N ASN A 53 11.97 18.27 -8.87
CA ASN A 53 12.14 17.34 -9.99
C ASN A 53 13.51 16.68 -10.00
N ASN A 54 14.58 17.44 -9.74
CA ASN A 54 15.94 16.93 -9.75
C ASN A 54 16.25 15.98 -8.59
N ASN A 55 15.60 16.19 -7.43
CA ASN A 55 15.89 15.42 -6.23
C ASN A 55 14.89 14.28 -5.96
N CYS A 56 13.61 14.45 -6.27
CA CYS A 56 12.56 13.51 -5.84
C CYS A 56 12.23 12.44 -6.88
N LEU A 57 12.36 12.73 -8.18
CA LEU A 57 11.99 11.80 -9.25
C LEU A 57 12.94 10.61 -9.40
N ALA A 58 14.06 10.61 -8.70
CA ALA A 58 15.00 9.49 -8.73
C ALA A 58 14.42 8.18 -8.14
N CYS A 59 13.46 8.28 -7.23
CA CYS A 59 12.95 7.13 -6.48
C CYS A 59 11.46 6.85 -6.70
N HIS A 60 10.64 7.86 -6.99
CA HIS A 60 9.20 7.69 -7.19
C HIS A 60 8.63 8.75 -8.13
N SER A 61 7.40 8.55 -8.60
CA SER A 61 6.74 9.48 -9.49
C SER A 61 6.27 10.75 -8.80
N ALA A 62 6.14 11.86 -9.57
CA ALA A 62 5.51 13.08 -9.07
C ALA A 62 4.10 12.82 -8.54
N GLY A 63 3.31 11.98 -9.23
CA GLY A 63 1.95 11.61 -8.82
C GLY A 63 1.88 11.03 -7.41
N MET A 64 2.89 10.29 -6.96
CA MET A 64 2.93 9.75 -5.61
C MET A 64 2.91 10.86 -4.55
N VAL A 65 3.59 11.98 -4.80
CA VAL A 65 3.60 13.15 -3.90
C VAL A 65 2.36 14.02 -4.12
N LEU A 66 1.98 14.26 -5.38
CA LEU A 66 0.83 15.09 -5.72
C LEU A 66 -0.51 14.56 -5.18
N ASN A 67 -0.62 13.24 -4.98
CA ASN A 67 -1.81 12.60 -4.41
C ASN A 67 -1.78 12.53 -2.88
N GLN A 68 -0.74 13.00 -2.21
CA GLN A 68 -0.74 13.12 -0.75
C GLN A 68 -1.77 14.14 -0.28
N PRO A 69 -2.30 14.02 0.96
CA PRO A 69 -3.15 15.05 1.54
C PRO A 69 -2.39 16.37 1.69
N ALA A 70 -3.12 17.47 1.83
CA ALA A 70 -2.51 18.74 2.21
C ALA A 70 -1.97 18.64 3.64
N LEU A 71 -0.69 18.97 3.84
CA LEU A 71 0.00 18.83 5.12
C LEU A 71 0.55 20.18 5.60
N PRO A 72 0.63 20.40 6.92
CA PRO A 72 1.35 21.53 7.49
C PRO A 72 2.84 21.53 7.10
N LYS A 73 3.46 22.71 7.04
CA LYS A 73 4.90 22.85 6.72
C LYS A 73 5.78 21.92 7.56
N ALA A 74 5.52 21.82 8.86
CA ALA A 74 6.30 20.97 9.75
C ALA A 74 6.21 19.47 9.39
N GLN A 75 5.10 19.01 8.83
CA GLN A 75 4.98 17.64 8.37
C GLN A 75 5.70 17.42 7.04
N TRP A 76 5.63 18.37 6.10
CA TRP A 76 6.43 18.31 4.89
C TRP A 76 7.92 18.29 5.18
N ASP A 77 8.38 19.14 6.13
CA ASP A 77 9.77 19.14 6.60
C ASP A 77 10.18 17.77 7.16
N ALA A 78 9.36 17.19 8.03
CA ALA A 78 9.61 15.87 8.59
C ALA A 78 9.67 14.77 7.50
N GLU A 79 8.85 14.85 6.45
CA GLU A 79 8.89 13.89 5.33
C GLU A 79 10.17 14.06 4.50
N VAL A 80 10.60 15.27 4.19
CA VAL A 80 11.86 15.52 3.46
C VAL A 80 13.06 15.03 4.28
N ILE A 81 13.10 15.32 5.58
CA ILE A 81 14.14 14.81 6.49
C ILE A 81 14.14 13.28 6.50
N LYS A 82 12.98 12.65 6.57
CA LYS A 82 12.84 11.18 6.56
C LYS A 82 13.37 10.58 5.24
N MET A 83 13.05 11.18 4.09
CA MET A 83 13.61 10.75 2.80
C MET A 83 15.13 10.79 2.82
N HIS A 84 15.70 11.88 3.31
CA HIS A 84 17.16 12.05 3.37
C HIS A 84 17.81 11.10 4.40
N THR A 85 17.29 11.03 5.62
CA THR A 85 17.96 10.33 6.73
C THR A 85 17.68 8.84 6.76
N ALA A 86 16.41 8.41 6.58
CA ALA A 86 16.02 7.02 6.67
C ALA A 86 16.18 6.29 5.33
N TYR A 87 15.75 6.90 4.24
CA TYR A 87 15.77 6.27 2.91
C TYR A 87 17.02 6.63 2.09
N LYS A 88 17.90 7.50 2.63
CA LYS A 88 19.16 7.89 1.97
C LYS A 88 18.94 8.51 0.58
N ALA A 89 17.81 9.18 0.40
CA ALA A 89 17.55 9.89 -0.83
C ALA A 89 18.68 10.92 -1.10
N PRO A 90 19.17 11.02 -2.34
CA PRO A 90 20.26 11.91 -2.68
C PRO A 90 19.77 13.36 -2.85
N ILE A 91 19.21 13.92 -1.79
CA ILE A 91 18.71 15.30 -1.77
C ILE A 91 19.90 16.22 -1.57
N ASP A 92 20.11 17.15 -2.52
CA ASP A 92 21.13 18.18 -2.36
C ASP A 92 20.72 19.14 -1.23
N PRO A 93 21.55 19.34 -0.21
CA PRO A 93 21.22 20.22 0.91
C PRO A 93 20.84 21.66 0.51
N LYS A 94 21.41 22.16 -0.59
CA LYS A 94 21.08 23.50 -1.12
C LYS A 94 19.63 23.61 -1.65
N ASP A 95 19.02 22.48 -2.03
CA ASP A 95 17.70 22.43 -2.65
C ASP A 95 16.57 22.18 -1.61
N VAL A 96 16.91 21.85 -0.36
CA VAL A 96 15.91 21.48 0.67
C VAL A 96 14.88 22.58 0.89
N ASP A 97 15.31 23.84 1.04
CA ASP A 97 14.39 24.96 1.27
C ASP A 97 13.46 25.19 0.07
N ALA A 98 14.00 25.12 -1.14
CA ALA A 98 13.20 25.27 -2.37
C ALA A 98 12.20 24.11 -2.56
N ILE A 99 12.58 22.89 -2.19
CA ILE A 99 11.67 21.73 -2.19
C ILE A 99 10.53 21.95 -1.17
N LEU A 100 10.85 22.37 0.04
CA LEU A 100 9.86 22.63 1.08
C LEU A 100 8.91 23.76 0.69
N ASP A 101 9.41 24.85 0.16
CA ASP A 101 8.59 25.97 -0.30
C ASP A 101 7.66 25.55 -1.44
N TYR A 102 8.15 24.73 -2.36
CA TYR A 102 7.34 24.17 -3.42
C TYR A 102 6.20 23.27 -2.87
N LEU A 103 6.52 22.32 -1.97
CA LEU A 103 5.54 21.41 -1.37
C LEU A 103 4.48 22.18 -0.56
N VAL A 104 4.88 23.16 0.22
CA VAL A 104 3.97 24.00 1.01
C VAL A 104 3.11 24.88 0.09
N GLY A 105 3.68 25.44 -0.96
CA GLY A 105 2.94 26.24 -1.93
C GLY A 105 1.87 25.43 -2.68
N LEU A 106 2.18 24.16 -3.01
CA LEU A 106 1.30 23.31 -3.78
C LEU A 106 0.29 22.54 -2.90
N LYS A 107 0.72 22.05 -1.75
CA LYS A 107 0.00 21.09 -0.90
C LYS A 107 0.04 21.44 0.58
N GLY A 108 0.37 22.68 0.94
CA GLY A 108 0.36 23.14 2.31
C GLY A 108 -1.04 23.47 2.83
N VAL A 109 -1.32 23.18 4.10
CA VAL A 109 -2.46 23.75 4.83
C VAL A 109 -2.04 25.07 5.48
N LYS A 110 -2.94 26.05 5.46
CA LYS A 110 -2.76 27.33 6.11
C LYS A 110 -3.09 27.22 7.60
#